data_abb66bc143fd63bfe3910f5c2f971377
#
_entry.id   abb66bc143fd63bfe3910f5c2f971377
#
_cell.length_a   1.000
_cell.length_b   1.000
_cell.length_c   1.000
_cell.angle_alpha   90.00
_cell.angle_beta   90.00
_cell.angle_gamma   90.00
#
_symmetry.space_group_name_H-M   'P 1'
#
loop_
_entity.id
_entity.type
_entity.pdbx_description
1 polymer ?
#
loop_
_entity_poly.entity_id
_entity_poly.type
_entity_poly.pdbx_seq_one_letter_code
_entity_poly.pdbx_strand_id
1 'polypeptide(L)'
;MGTLTGRTALVTGGARGIGRATAVRLARDGAKIAINYKGNAEAAAEAKRLVEEAGSTAALIQGDVSVDADAERVVKEALAFGEGKLEILVNNAGITRDNLLIRMSAEEWDAVLDLNLRGAFLVTKAAMRPMMKQRGGRVVNISSVSGIAGNAGQANYSAANAGLIGFTKSVAREMASRNTTCNAVAPGFVPTDLTNALLKQMEETILKQIPLGRFGTVEDVAGAVAFLASDEAAYITGQVIVVDGGMVT
;
A
#
# COMPACT_ATOMS: atom_id res chain seq x y z
N MET A 1 -10.46 13.31 -19.17
CA MET A 1 -9.18 13.58 -18.48
C MET A 1 -9.18 12.74 -17.21
N GLY A 2 -8.04 12.14 -16.85
CA GLY A 2 -7.97 11.33 -15.64
C GLY A 2 -8.19 12.19 -14.38
N THR A 3 -8.79 11.62 -13.37
CA THR A 3 -9.13 12.31 -12.11
C THR A 3 -7.90 12.74 -11.29
N LEU A 4 -6.70 12.22 -11.63
CA LEU A 4 -5.43 12.46 -10.95
C LEU A 4 -4.41 13.24 -11.79
N THR A 5 -4.83 13.86 -12.90
CA THR A 5 -3.96 14.61 -13.80
C THR A 5 -3.18 15.70 -13.05
N GLY A 6 -1.85 15.70 -13.25
CA GLY A 6 -0.94 16.65 -12.62
C GLY A 6 -0.51 16.30 -11.19
N ARG A 7 -0.94 15.15 -10.66
CA ARG A 7 -0.53 14.67 -9.33
C ARG A 7 0.66 13.72 -9.45
N THR A 8 1.48 13.69 -8.41
CA THR A 8 2.57 12.73 -8.23
C THR A 8 2.21 11.75 -7.13
N ALA A 9 2.35 10.47 -7.42
CA ALA A 9 2.13 9.38 -6.48
C ALA A 9 3.43 8.63 -6.20
N LEU A 10 3.72 8.38 -4.92
CA LEU A 10 4.73 7.41 -4.48
C LEU A 10 4.03 6.11 -4.07
N VAL A 11 4.44 4.99 -4.68
CA VAL A 11 3.95 3.65 -4.32
C VAL A 11 5.11 2.83 -3.79
N THR A 12 5.11 2.51 -2.48
CA THR A 12 6.13 1.65 -1.88
C THR A 12 5.86 0.19 -2.23
N GLY A 13 6.93 -0.57 -2.53
CA GLY A 13 6.76 -1.94 -3.02
C GLY A 13 5.99 -2.01 -4.35
N GLY A 14 6.10 -0.99 -5.20
CA GLY A 14 5.32 -0.82 -6.44
C GLY A 14 5.73 -1.71 -7.62
N ALA A 15 6.74 -2.59 -7.44
CA ALA A 15 7.30 -3.38 -8.55
C ALA A 15 6.43 -4.59 -8.96
N ARG A 16 5.55 -5.09 -8.10
CA ARG A 16 4.73 -6.30 -8.34
C ARG A 16 3.41 -6.29 -7.56
N GLY A 17 2.56 -7.28 -7.86
CA GLY A 17 1.30 -7.52 -7.13
C GLY A 17 0.39 -6.28 -7.06
N ILE A 18 -0.19 -6.07 -5.88
CA ILE A 18 -1.11 -4.95 -5.61
C ILE A 18 -0.42 -3.59 -5.87
N GLY A 19 0.86 -3.44 -5.46
CA GLY A 19 1.60 -2.21 -5.68
C GLY A 19 1.75 -1.84 -7.15
N ARG A 20 2.09 -2.82 -8.02
CA ARG A 20 2.19 -2.60 -9.47
C ARG A 20 0.84 -2.28 -10.09
N ALA A 21 -0.21 -3.03 -9.73
CA ALA A 21 -1.56 -2.75 -10.23
C ALA A 21 -2.05 -1.36 -9.80
N THR A 22 -1.75 -0.96 -8.57
CA THR A 22 -2.03 0.39 -8.06
C THR A 22 -1.28 1.45 -8.85
N ALA A 23 0.03 1.27 -9.10
CA ALA A 23 0.84 2.19 -9.89
C ALA A 23 0.27 2.38 -11.31
N VAL A 24 -0.07 1.28 -11.98
CA VAL A 24 -0.67 1.32 -13.32
C VAL A 24 -2.07 1.96 -13.30
N ARG A 25 -2.89 1.68 -12.29
CA ARG A 25 -4.22 2.28 -12.17
C ARG A 25 -4.13 3.78 -11.95
N LEU A 26 -3.30 4.26 -11.02
CA LEU A 26 -3.10 5.71 -10.79
C LEU A 26 -2.54 6.41 -12.03
N ALA A 27 -1.68 5.73 -12.80
CA ALA A 27 -1.16 6.24 -14.08
C ALA A 27 -2.27 6.43 -15.11
N ARG A 28 -3.17 5.46 -15.28
CA ARG A 28 -4.36 5.57 -16.17
C ARG A 28 -5.26 6.73 -15.78
N ASP A 29 -5.33 7.03 -14.48
CA ASP A 29 -6.08 8.16 -13.95
C ASP A 29 -5.30 9.50 -14.06
N GLY A 30 -4.06 9.49 -14.62
CA GLY A 30 -3.29 10.66 -14.99
C GLY A 30 -2.17 11.09 -14.03
N ALA A 31 -1.90 10.31 -12.96
CA ALA A 31 -0.83 10.62 -12.02
C ALA A 31 0.55 10.22 -12.56
N LYS A 32 1.60 11.03 -12.28
CA LYS A 32 3.02 10.64 -12.40
C LYS A 32 3.36 9.66 -11.27
N ILE A 33 4.11 8.59 -11.53
CA ILE A 33 4.33 7.51 -10.57
C ILE A 33 5.80 7.37 -10.17
N ALA A 34 6.11 7.57 -8.90
CA ALA A 34 7.36 7.15 -8.28
C ALA A 34 7.17 5.72 -7.74
N ILE A 35 7.88 4.76 -8.31
CA ILE A 35 7.81 3.33 -7.97
C ILE A 35 8.99 3.02 -7.04
N ASN A 36 8.72 2.81 -5.74
CA ASN A 36 9.76 2.31 -4.85
C ASN A 36 9.83 0.78 -4.90
N TYR A 37 11.04 0.25 -4.88
CA TYR A 37 11.34 -1.17 -4.80
C TYR A 37 12.65 -1.41 -4.01
N LYS A 38 12.81 -2.61 -3.41
CA LYS A 38 14.01 -2.95 -2.62
C LYS A 38 15.10 -3.62 -3.46
N GLY A 39 14.80 -4.69 -4.17
CA GLY A 39 15.84 -5.54 -4.77
C GLY A 39 15.58 -6.04 -6.18
N ASN A 40 14.33 -6.24 -6.60
CA ASN A 40 14.03 -6.79 -7.92
C ASN A 40 13.93 -5.67 -8.97
N ALA A 41 15.07 -5.34 -9.59
CA ALA A 41 15.16 -4.29 -10.60
C ALA A 41 14.40 -4.63 -11.90
N GLU A 42 14.36 -5.92 -12.27
CA GLU A 42 13.64 -6.39 -13.46
C GLU A 42 12.12 -6.19 -13.30
N ALA A 43 11.56 -6.61 -12.15
CA ALA A 43 10.15 -6.38 -11.85
C ALA A 43 9.80 -4.88 -11.77
N ALA A 44 10.75 -4.05 -11.28
CA ALA A 44 10.57 -2.60 -11.24
C ALA A 44 10.59 -1.98 -12.64
N ALA A 45 11.50 -2.44 -13.52
CA ALA A 45 11.54 -2.02 -14.92
C ALA A 45 10.24 -2.39 -15.66
N GLU A 46 9.70 -3.58 -15.42
CA GLU A 46 8.42 -4.00 -15.99
C GLU A 46 7.26 -3.14 -15.45
N ALA A 47 7.23 -2.82 -14.16
CA ALA A 47 6.22 -1.93 -13.60
C ALA A 47 6.29 -0.52 -14.23
N LYS A 48 7.50 0.00 -14.44
CA LYS A 48 7.70 1.27 -15.13
C LYS A 48 7.17 1.22 -16.56
N ARG A 49 7.51 0.19 -17.34
CA ARG A 49 7.02 0.00 -18.71
C ARG A 49 5.49 0.02 -18.77
N LEU A 50 4.82 -0.70 -17.85
CA LEU A 50 3.35 -0.74 -17.80
C LEU A 50 2.73 0.62 -17.42
N VAL A 51 3.38 1.41 -16.56
CA VAL A 51 2.96 2.78 -16.23
C VAL A 51 3.08 3.69 -17.45
N GLU A 52 4.18 3.56 -18.21
CA GLU A 52 4.42 4.35 -19.43
C GLU A 52 3.42 3.96 -20.54
N GLU A 53 3.11 2.68 -20.71
CA GLU A 53 2.06 2.20 -21.60
C GLU A 53 0.65 2.68 -21.20
N ALA A 54 0.43 2.91 -19.91
CA ALA A 54 -0.81 3.51 -19.42
C ALA A 54 -0.92 5.02 -19.70
N GLY A 55 0.09 5.61 -20.34
CA GLY A 55 0.10 7.01 -20.78
C GLY A 55 0.66 8.00 -19.76
N SER A 56 1.39 7.53 -18.74
CA SER A 56 2.02 8.39 -17.76
C SER A 56 3.55 8.26 -17.73
N THR A 57 4.20 8.90 -16.77
CA THR A 57 5.64 8.82 -16.55
C THR A 57 5.95 8.13 -15.24
N ALA A 58 7.06 7.37 -15.18
CA ALA A 58 7.49 6.72 -13.96
C ALA A 58 8.97 6.94 -13.65
N ALA A 59 9.27 7.13 -12.36
CA ALA A 59 10.60 7.04 -11.79
C ALA A 59 10.75 5.77 -10.96
N LEU A 60 11.90 5.09 -11.09
CA LEU A 60 12.26 3.96 -10.24
C LEU A 60 13.13 4.45 -9.08
N ILE A 61 12.72 4.16 -7.85
CA ILE A 61 13.44 4.57 -6.64
C ILE A 61 13.75 3.33 -5.81
N GLN A 62 15.01 2.89 -5.87
CA GLN A 62 15.45 1.75 -5.06
C GLN A 62 15.65 2.19 -3.61
N GLY A 63 15.15 1.39 -2.65
CA GLY A 63 15.39 1.62 -1.22
C GLY A 63 14.56 0.68 -0.35
N ASP A 64 15.13 0.33 0.79
CA ASP A 64 14.44 -0.43 1.84
C ASP A 64 13.73 0.52 2.79
N VAL A 65 12.42 0.63 2.66
CA VAL A 65 11.62 1.56 3.47
C VAL A 65 11.56 1.20 4.97
N SER A 66 12.05 0.02 5.38
CA SER A 66 12.22 -0.30 6.80
C SER A 66 13.43 0.39 7.43
N VAL A 67 14.32 1.00 6.60
CA VAL A 67 15.52 1.73 7.03
C VAL A 67 15.27 3.24 6.96
N ASP A 68 15.50 3.96 8.06
CA ASP A 68 15.23 5.40 8.19
C ASP A 68 15.82 6.23 7.06
N ALA A 69 17.12 6.09 6.79
CA ALA A 69 17.82 6.85 5.78
C ALA A 69 17.28 6.57 4.35
N ASP A 70 16.89 5.32 4.08
CA ASP A 70 16.31 4.95 2.80
C ASP A 70 14.89 5.50 2.65
N ALA A 71 14.06 5.43 3.70
CA ALA A 71 12.70 5.98 3.67
C ALA A 71 12.71 7.50 3.41
N GLU A 72 13.60 8.25 4.07
CA GLU A 72 13.78 9.69 3.84
C GLU A 72 14.25 9.96 2.41
N ARG A 73 15.24 9.19 1.91
CA ARG A 73 15.77 9.33 0.55
C ARG A 73 14.70 9.01 -0.50
N VAL A 74 13.95 7.95 -0.33
CA VAL A 74 12.85 7.55 -1.24
C VAL A 74 11.82 8.67 -1.38
N VAL A 75 11.40 9.28 -0.28
CA VAL A 75 10.46 10.42 -0.32
C VAL A 75 11.10 11.64 -0.97
N LYS A 76 12.36 11.95 -0.68
CA LYS A 76 13.10 13.06 -1.29
C LYS A 76 13.22 12.90 -2.81
N GLU A 77 13.52 11.71 -3.29
CA GLU A 77 13.60 11.42 -4.73
C GLU A 77 12.22 11.47 -5.40
N ALA A 78 11.17 10.98 -4.72
CA ALA A 78 9.79 11.10 -5.22
C ALA A 78 9.35 12.57 -5.34
N LEU A 79 9.69 13.41 -4.35
CA LEU A 79 9.46 14.85 -4.40
C LEU A 79 10.23 15.53 -5.55
N ALA A 80 11.49 15.15 -5.78
CA ALA A 80 12.28 15.68 -6.88
C ALA A 80 11.65 15.32 -8.24
N PHE A 81 11.20 14.08 -8.41
CA PHE A 81 10.46 13.63 -9.59
C PHE A 81 9.14 14.40 -9.78
N GLY A 82 8.44 14.72 -8.70
CA GLY A 82 7.21 15.51 -8.68
C GLY A 82 7.40 17.03 -8.68
N GLU A 83 8.61 17.51 -9.01
CA GLU A 83 8.91 18.95 -9.07
C GLU A 83 8.61 19.68 -7.74
N GLY A 84 8.91 19.01 -6.63
CA GLY A 84 8.71 19.49 -5.26
C GLY A 84 7.33 19.15 -4.67
N LYS A 85 6.51 18.40 -5.38
CA LYS A 85 5.18 17.97 -4.93
C LYS A 85 5.07 16.44 -4.81
N LEU A 86 4.31 16.01 -3.82
CA LEU A 86 3.93 14.63 -3.60
C LEU A 86 2.49 14.61 -3.08
N GLU A 87 1.53 14.40 -3.97
CA GLU A 87 0.11 14.48 -3.62
C GLU A 87 -0.45 13.15 -3.13
N ILE A 88 0.14 12.02 -3.55
CA ILE A 88 -0.37 10.69 -3.21
C ILE A 88 0.77 9.84 -2.66
N LEU A 89 0.55 9.26 -1.49
CA LEU A 89 1.41 8.24 -0.89
C LEU A 89 0.62 6.94 -0.72
N VAL A 90 1.11 5.85 -1.32
CA VAL A 90 0.58 4.51 -1.10
C VAL A 90 1.63 3.68 -0.37
N ASN A 91 1.41 3.41 0.91
CA ASN A 91 2.19 2.49 1.71
C ASN A 91 1.71 1.06 1.43
N ASN A 92 2.40 0.37 0.51
CA ASN A 92 2.07 -0.99 0.09
C ASN A 92 3.21 -1.98 0.35
N ALA A 93 4.44 -1.54 0.57
CA ALA A 93 5.55 -2.44 0.87
C ALA A 93 5.23 -3.32 2.09
N GLY A 94 5.37 -4.64 1.94
CA GLY A 94 5.09 -5.58 3.00
C GLY A 94 5.55 -6.99 2.67
N ILE A 95 5.70 -7.79 3.72
CA ILE A 95 6.03 -9.22 3.68
C ILE A 95 5.18 -10.00 4.67
N THR A 96 5.15 -11.32 4.50
CA THR A 96 4.69 -12.27 5.51
C THR A 96 5.85 -13.13 5.98
N ARG A 97 5.78 -13.62 7.23
CA ARG A 97 6.62 -14.66 7.82
C ARG A 97 5.70 -15.50 8.68
N ASP A 98 4.96 -16.38 8.01
CA ASP A 98 3.87 -17.15 8.63
C ASP A 98 4.44 -18.32 9.42
N ASN A 99 4.09 -18.39 10.70
CA ASN A 99 4.42 -19.49 11.60
C ASN A 99 3.43 -19.51 12.77
N LEU A 100 3.17 -20.69 13.35
CA LEU A 100 2.39 -20.76 14.58
C LEU A 100 3.09 -19.99 15.69
N LEU A 101 2.35 -19.25 16.52
CA LEU A 101 2.90 -18.38 17.56
C LEU A 101 3.93 -19.08 18.45
N ILE A 102 3.68 -20.33 18.82
CA ILE A 102 4.60 -21.13 19.65
C ILE A 102 5.96 -21.44 18.95
N ARG A 103 6.03 -21.29 17.63
CA ARG A 103 7.22 -21.55 16.82
C ARG A 103 7.79 -20.31 16.18
N MET A 104 7.04 -19.20 16.23
CA MET A 104 7.44 -17.93 15.61
C MET A 104 8.68 -17.38 16.33
N SER A 105 9.73 -17.11 15.57
CA SER A 105 10.94 -16.49 16.11
C SER A 105 10.78 -14.98 16.25
N ALA A 106 11.62 -14.35 17.09
CA ALA A 106 11.66 -12.91 17.23
C ALA A 106 12.03 -12.23 15.90
N GLU A 107 12.94 -12.84 15.13
CA GLU A 107 13.38 -12.34 13.82
C GLU A 107 12.24 -12.36 12.79
N GLU A 108 11.38 -13.40 12.81
CA GLU A 108 10.19 -13.48 11.95
C GLU A 108 9.16 -12.40 12.34
N TRP A 109 9.00 -12.16 13.63
CA TRP A 109 8.16 -11.11 14.17
C TRP A 109 8.68 -9.72 13.77
N ASP A 110 9.93 -9.41 14.10
CA ASP A 110 10.54 -8.11 13.87
C ASP A 110 10.58 -7.76 12.38
N ALA A 111 10.95 -8.71 11.51
CA ALA A 111 11.00 -8.47 10.07
C ALA A 111 9.65 -8.01 9.49
N VAL A 112 8.54 -8.55 9.98
CA VAL A 112 7.20 -8.17 9.51
C VAL A 112 6.79 -6.81 10.09
N LEU A 113 7.01 -6.57 11.38
CA LEU A 113 6.68 -5.28 12.00
C LEU A 113 7.53 -4.13 11.42
N ASP A 114 8.82 -4.38 11.22
CA ASP A 114 9.75 -3.37 10.69
C ASP A 114 9.37 -2.93 9.28
N LEU A 115 8.99 -3.85 8.41
CA LEU A 115 8.64 -3.45 7.06
C LEU A 115 7.19 -2.96 6.97
N ASN A 116 6.22 -3.74 7.48
CA ASN A 116 4.81 -3.47 7.22
C ASN A 116 4.26 -2.29 8.05
N LEU A 117 4.76 -2.09 9.27
CA LEU A 117 4.28 -1.02 10.15
C LEU A 117 5.30 0.12 10.29
N ARG A 118 6.53 -0.18 10.71
CA ARG A 118 7.56 0.83 10.89
C ARG A 118 7.94 1.49 9.55
N GLY A 119 8.03 0.73 8.46
CA GLY A 119 8.29 1.27 7.13
C GLY A 119 7.22 2.25 6.67
N ALA A 120 5.93 1.91 6.84
CA ALA A 120 4.83 2.83 6.55
C ALA A 120 4.88 4.10 7.41
N PHE A 121 5.22 3.98 8.70
CA PHE A 121 5.44 5.13 9.59
C PHE A 121 6.58 6.03 9.07
N LEU A 122 7.73 5.47 8.72
CA LEU A 122 8.91 6.23 8.29
C LEU A 122 8.64 7.03 7.01
N VAL A 123 8.08 6.37 6.00
CA VAL A 123 7.73 7.01 4.71
C VAL A 123 6.67 8.09 4.92
N THR A 124 5.64 7.79 5.71
CA THR A 124 4.59 8.78 6.00
C THR A 124 5.16 9.99 6.74
N LYS A 125 5.99 9.78 7.78
CA LYS A 125 6.67 10.84 8.53
C LYS A 125 7.49 11.75 7.62
N ALA A 126 8.25 11.17 6.69
CA ALA A 126 9.04 11.94 5.72
C ALA A 126 8.14 12.74 4.76
N ALA A 127 6.98 12.19 4.34
CA ALA A 127 6.03 12.84 3.45
C ALA A 127 5.15 13.90 4.13
N MET A 128 4.97 13.85 5.45
CA MET A 128 4.06 14.76 6.18
C MET A 128 4.40 16.25 5.96
N ARG A 129 5.67 16.64 6.15
CA ARG A 129 6.08 18.05 6.00
C ARG A 129 5.80 18.62 4.60
N PRO A 130 6.19 17.95 3.51
CA PRO A 130 5.82 18.35 2.16
C PRO A 130 4.30 18.47 1.97
N MET A 131 3.53 17.45 2.39
CA MET A 131 2.07 17.45 2.27
C MET A 131 1.40 18.58 3.07
N MET A 132 1.89 18.85 4.28
CA MET A 132 1.42 20.00 5.09
C MET A 132 1.70 21.33 4.41
N LYS A 133 2.88 21.50 3.78
CA LYS A 133 3.29 22.74 3.10
C LYS A 133 2.46 22.98 1.84
N GLN A 134 2.19 21.95 1.06
CA GLN A 134 1.36 22.05 -0.15
C GLN A 134 -0.15 22.15 0.14
N ARG A 135 -0.58 21.93 1.43
CA ARG A 135 -1.96 21.99 1.89
C ARG A 135 -2.87 21.02 1.14
N GLY A 136 -2.43 19.79 1.00
CA GLY A 136 -3.18 18.72 0.35
C GLY A 136 -2.36 17.45 0.23
N GLY A 137 -3.01 16.31 0.36
CA GLY A 137 -2.39 15.00 0.23
C GLY A 137 -3.40 13.87 0.39
N ARG A 138 -3.05 12.71 -0.12
CA ARG A 138 -3.80 11.47 0.00
C ARG A 138 -2.83 10.37 0.43
N VAL A 139 -2.99 9.88 1.66
CA VAL A 139 -2.23 8.74 2.16
C VAL A 139 -3.15 7.53 2.16
N VAL A 140 -2.73 6.46 1.49
CA VAL A 140 -3.46 5.18 1.46
C VAL A 140 -2.52 4.08 1.94
N ASN A 141 -2.89 3.44 3.05
CA ASN A 141 -2.16 2.34 3.65
C ASN A 141 -2.77 1.01 3.21
N ILE A 142 -1.98 0.10 2.65
CA ILE A 142 -2.44 -1.25 2.33
C ILE A 142 -2.26 -2.11 3.59
N SER A 143 -3.37 -2.39 4.25
CA SER A 143 -3.50 -3.28 5.39
C SER A 143 -3.93 -4.68 4.92
N SER A 144 -4.71 -5.40 5.72
CA SER A 144 -5.25 -6.73 5.41
C SER A 144 -6.47 -7.02 6.28
N VAL A 145 -7.35 -7.89 5.81
CA VAL A 145 -8.40 -8.50 6.67
C VAL A 145 -7.80 -9.24 7.86
N SER A 146 -6.57 -9.76 7.76
CA SER A 146 -5.86 -10.35 8.90
C SER A 146 -5.61 -9.34 10.03
N GLY A 147 -5.51 -8.04 9.72
CA GLY A 147 -5.43 -6.97 10.73
C GLY A 147 -6.77 -6.66 11.40
N ILE A 148 -7.88 -7.11 10.84
CA ILE A 148 -9.23 -6.91 11.37
C ILE A 148 -9.67 -8.13 12.18
N ALA A 149 -9.60 -9.33 11.57
CA ALA A 149 -10.14 -10.57 12.14
C ALA A 149 -9.07 -11.45 12.80
N GLY A 150 -7.79 -11.19 12.57
CA GLY A 150 -6.71 -12.12 12.89
C GLY A 150 -6.64 -13.28 11.89
N ASN A 151 -5.52 -14.01 11.89
CA ASN A 151 -5.38 -15.24 11.13
C ASN A 151 -4.37 -16.16 11.83
N ALA A 152 -4.74 -17.44 11.99
CA ALA A 152 -3.84 -18.41 12.60
C ALA A 152 -2.53 -18.54 11.80
N GLY A 153 -1.39 -18.55 12.49
CA GLY A 153 -0.07 -18.56 11.86
C GLY A 153 0.44 -17.18 11.39
N GLN A 154 -0.35 -16.12 11.55
CA GLN A 154 0.00 -14.77 11.14
C GLN A 154 -0.03 -13.75 12.30
N ALA A 155 0.37 -14.13 13.49
CA ALA A 155 0.31 -13.23 14.65
C ALA A 155 1.10 -11.92 14.41
N ASN A 156 2.30 -11.99 13.82
CA ASN A 156 3.12 -10.85 13.42
C ASN A 156 2.44 -9.99 12.33
N TYR A 157 1.94 -10.63 11.28
CA TYR A 157 1.30 -9.95 10.15
C TYR A 157 -0.02 -9.30 10.58
N SER A 158 -0.83 -9.98 11.37
CA SER A 158 -2.07 -9.43 11.93
C SER A 158 -1.80 -8.25 12.85
N ALA A 159 -0.80 -8.34 13.74
CA ALA A 159 -0.40 -7.24 14.62
C ALA A 159 0.08 -6.01 13.84
N ALA A 160 0.94 -6.20 12.83
CA ALA A 160 1.43 -5.11 11.98
C ALA A 160 0.28 -4.41 11.24
N ASN A 161 -0.64 -5.18 10.64
CA ASN A 161 -1.77 -4.63 9.88
C ASN A 161 -2.83 -3.98 10.78
N ALA A 162 -3.10 -4.52 11.98
CA ALA A 162 -3.94 -3.89 12.98
C ALA A 162 -3.31 -2.57 13.49
N GLY A 163 -1.98 -2.56 13.74
CA GLY A 163 -1.23 -1.37 14.07
C GLY A 163 -1.32 -0.30 12.98
N LEU A 164 -1.26 -0.70 11.71
CA LEU A 164 -1.38 0.19 10.56
C LEU A 164 -2.77 0.83 10.48
N ILE A 165 -3.84 0.13 10.87
CA ILE A 165 -5.18 0.69 10.99
C ILE A 165 -5.24 1.77 12.08
N GLY A 166 -4.66 1.52 13.26
CA GLY A 166 -4.56 2.51 14.33
C GLY A 166 -3.73 3.73 13.91
N PHE A 167 -2.58 3.50 13.27
CA PHE A 167 -1.72 4.54 12.71
C PHE A 167 -2.48 5.41 11.69
N THR A 168 -3.23 4.80 10.78
CA THR A 168 -4.07 5.51 9.79
C THR A 168 -5.00 6.51 10.45
N LYS A 169 -5.69 6.10 11.51
CA LYS A 169 -6.66 6.96 12.23
C LYS A 169 -5.96 8.14 12.93
N SER A 170 -4.77 7.92 13.48
CA SER A 170 -3.99 8.98 14.13
C SER A 170 -3.51 10.01 13.11
N VAL A 171 -2.87 9.55 12.02
CA VAL A 171 -2.39 10.43 10.93
C VAL A 171 -3.55 11.22 10.31
N ALA A 172 -4.72 10.59 10.12
CA ALA A 172 -5.90 11.26 9.60
C ALA A 172 -6.30 12.48 10.45
N ARG A 173 -6.28 12.34 11.78
CA ARG A 173 -6.62 13.43 12.71
C ARG A 173 -5.56 14.54 12.71
N GLU A 174 -4.27 14.18 12.70
CA GLU A 174 -3.17 15.14 12.68
C GLU A 174 -3.11 15.97 11.40
N MET A 175 -3.44 15.37 10.25
CA MET A 175 -3.28 15.98 8.94
C MET A 175 -4.55 16.65 8.39
N ALA A 176 -5.71 16.48 9.05
CA ALA A 176 -7.00 16.98 8.58
C ALA A 176 -7.00 18.50 8.33
N SER A 177 -6.40 19.29 9.24
CA SER A 177 -6.32 20.75 9.10
C SER A 177 -5.47 21.23 7.92
N ARG A 178 -4.75 20.31 7.27
CA ARG A 178 -3.91 20.52 6.09
C ARG A 178 -4.52 19.96 4.81
N ASN A 179 -5.82 19.62 4.83
CA ASN A 179 -6.53 19.02 3.70
C ASN A 179 -5.87 17.73 3.18
N THR A 180 -5.26 16.97 4.10
CA THR A 180 -4.65 15.68 3.80
C THR A 180 -5.49 14.58 4.44
N THR A 181 -5.93 13.61 3.64
CA THR A 181 -6.64 12.44 4.12
C THR A 181 -5.67 11.27 4.30
N CYS A 182 -5.97 10.41 5.27
CA CYS A 182 -5.24 9.16 5.48
C CYS A 182 -6.25 8.03 5.69
N ASN A 183 -6.26 7.04 4.81
CA ASN A 183 -7.18 5.91 4.85
C ASN A 183 -6.42 4.60 4.67
N ALA A 184 -7.04 3.49 5.04
CA ALA A 184 -6.52 2.15 4.80
C ALA A 184 -7.43 1.39 3.82
N VAL A 185 -6.82 0.54 3.01
CA VAL A 185 -7.49 -0.52 2.27
C VAL A 185 -7.08 -1.84 2.91
N ALA A 186 -8.04 -2.70 3.23
CA ALA A 186 -7.82 -4.01 3.81
C ALA A 186 -8.25 -5.09 2.80
N PRO A 187 -7.33 -5.60 1.97
CA PRO A 187 -7.64 -6.66 1.04
C PRO A 187 -7.94 -7.97 1.78
N GLY A 188 -8.86 -8.76 1.22
CA GLY A 188 -9.02 -10.17 1.51
C GLY A 188 -8.00 -11.02 0.76
N PHE A 189 -8.44 -12.16 0.29
CA PHE A 189 -7.57 -13.09 -0.43
C PHE A 189 -7.40 -12.65 -1.90
N VAL A 190 -6.20 -12.20 -2.24
CA VAL A 190 -5.81 -11.77 -3.59
C VAL A 190 -4.60 -12.61 -4.03
N PRO A 191 -4.69 -13.38 -5.12
CA PRO A 191 -3.57 -14.14 -5.66
C PRO A 191 -2.41 -13.22 -6.06
N THR A 192 -1.29 -13.39 -5.37
CA THR A 192 -0.04 -12.67 -5.62
C THR A 192 1.12 -13.61 -5.27
N ASP A 193 2.36 -13.20 -5.55
CA ASP A 193 3.53 -14.00 -5.17
C ASP A 193 3.57 -14.30 -3.65
N LEU A 194 2.97 -13.44 -2.83
CA LEU A 194 2.88 -13.64 -1.37
C LEU A 194 1.89 -14.75 -0.98
N THR A 195 0.85 -14.99 -1.77
CA THR A 195 -0.26 -15.89 -1.44
C THR A 195 -0.28 -17.18 -2.25
N ASN A 196 0.48 -17.26 -3.35
CA ASN A 196 0.47 -18.39 -4.29
C ASN A 196 0.78 -19.76 -3.65
N ALA A 197 1.65 -19.81 -2.64
CA ALA A 197 1.99 -21.07 -1.96
C ALA A 197 0.80 -21.63 -1.15
N LEU A 198 0.04 -20.74 -0.50
CA LEU A 198 -1.13 -21.10 0.30
C LEU A 198 -2.32 -21.49 -0.58
N LEU A 199 -2.50 -20.78 -1.71
CA LEU A 199 -3.56 -21.07 -2.68
C LEU A 199 -3.51 -22.52 -3.20
N LYS A 200 -2.32 -22.99 -3.57
CA LYS A 200 -2.14 -24.37 -4.09
C LYS A 200 -2.60 -25.45 -3.12
N GLN A 201 -2.64 -25.16 -1.83
CA GLN A 201 -2.97 -26.13 -0.79
C GLN A 201 -4.39 -26.01 -0.23
N MET A 202 -4.99 -24.82 -0.28
CA MET A 202 -6.24 -24.52 0.44
C MET A 202 -7.30 -23.77 -0.40
N GLU A 203 -7.18 -23.78 -1.72
CA GLU A 203 -8.03 -23.00 -2.64
C GLU A 203 -9.53 -23.17 -2.34
N GLU A 204 -10.04 -24.39 -2.35
CA GLU A 204 -11.46 -24.65 -2.10
C GLU A 204 -11.93 -24.23 -0.71
N THR A 205 -11.06 -24.36 0.30
CA THR A 205 -11.39 -24.00 1.69
C THR A 205 -11.51 -22.49 1.83
N ILE A 206 -10.61 -21.74 1.19
CA ILE A 206 -10.61 -20.27 1.21
C ILE A 206 -11.81 -19.75 0.41
N LEU A 207 -12.07 -20.29 -0.78
CA LEU A 207 -13.21 -19.87 -1.62
C LEU A 207 -14.55 -20.03 -0.91
N LYS A 208 -14.73 -21.07 -0.09
CA LYS A 208 -15.96 -21.26 0.72
C LYS A 208 -16.17 -20.17 1.77
N GLN A 209 -15.12 -19.45 2.16
CA GLN A 209 -15.19 -18.34 3.12
C GLN A 209 -15.48 -17.00 2.46
N ILE A 210 -15.49 -16.92 1.12
CA ILE A 210 -15.71 -15.68 0.38
C ILE A 210 -17.14 -15.69 -0.18
N PRO A 211 -18.07 -14.87 0.34
CA PRO A 211 -19.47 -14.84 -0.14
C PRO A 211 -19.62 -14.55 -1.64
N LEU A 212 -18.74 -13.73 -2.24
CA LEU A 212 -18.74 -13.49 -3.69
C LEU A 212 -18.23 -14.70 -4.51
N GLY A 213 -17.77 -15.79 -3.89
CA GLY A 213 -17.38 -17.05 -4.54
C GLY A 213 -16.16 -16.96 -5.44
N ARG A 214 -15.37 -15.89 -5.35
CA ARG A 214 -14.12 -15.73 -6.11
C ARG A 214 -13.05 -15.05 -5.28
N PHE A 215 -11.80 -15.28 -5.61
CA PHE A 215 -10.70 -14.44 -5.11
C PHE A 215 -10.81 -13.02 -5.63
N GLY A 216 -10.29 -12.06 -4.84
CA GLY A 216 -10.06 -10.73 -5.33
C GLY A 216 -8.94 -10.69 -6.38
N THR A 217 -8.95 -9.69 -7.23
CA THR A 217 -7.85 -9.38 -8.15
C THR A 217 -7.03 -8.21 -7.61
N VAL A 218 -5.82 -8.03 -8.12
CA VAL A 218 -5.02 -6.85 -7.77
C VAL A 218 -5.70 -5.55 -8.26
N GLU A 219 -6.51 -5.63 -9.31
CA GLU A 219 -7.32 -4.55 -9.87
C GLU A 219 -8.49 -4.17 -8.95
N ASP A 220 -9.13 -5.15 -8.28
CA ASP A 220 -10.18 -4.86 -7.28
C ASP A 220 -9.63 -3.96 -6.16
N VAL A 221 -8.41 -4.25 -5.69
CA VAL A 221 -7.74 -3.44 -4.65
C VAL A 221 -7.28 -2.09 -5.21
N ALA A 222 -6.67 -2.08 -6.39
CA ALA A 222 -6.18 -0.85 -7.03
C ALA A 222 -7.33 0.14 -7.30
N GLY A 223 -8.54 -0.35 -7.60
CA GLY A 223 -9.74 0.46 -7.74
C GLY A 223 -10.09 1.23 -6.48
N ALA A 224 -10.09 0.58 -5.31
CA ALA A 224 -10.34 1.21 -4.02
C ALA A 224 -9.25 2.24 -3.66
N VAL A 225 -7.98 1.93 -3.96
CA VAL A 225 -6.85 2.87 -3.75
C VAL A 225 -7.02 4.10 -4.63
N ALA A 226 -7.35 3.95 -5.90
CA ALA A 226 -7.54 5.07 -6.83
C ALA A 226 -8.71 5.97 -6.41
N PHE A 227 -9.82 5.40 -5.96
CA PHE A 227 -10.92 6.15 -5.37
C PHE A 227 -10.47 6.98 -4.17
N LEU A 228 -9.79 6.36 -3.19
CA LEU A 228 -9.29 7.07 -2.00
C LEU A 228 -8.22 8.14 -2.31
N ALA A 229 -7.50 7.98 -3.42
CA ALA A 229 -6.51 8.95 -3.90
C ALA A 229 -7.15 10.13 -4.66
N SER A 230 -8.41 10.03 -5.06
CA SER A 230 -9.14 11.03 -5.86
C SER A 230 -9.77 12.14 -5.01
N ASP A 231 -10.33 13.14 -5.68
CA ASP A 231 -11.11 14.20 -5.03
C ASP A 231 -12.51 13.74 -4.63
N GLU A 232 -13.01 12.66 -5.22
CA GLU A 232 -14.30 12.05 -4.82
C GLU A 232 -14.27 11.56 -3.37
N ALA A 233 -13.08 11.19 -2.85
CA ALA A 233 -12.86 10.78 -1.47
C ALA A 233 -12.38 11.93 -0.55
N ALA A 234 -12.50 13.18 -0.96
CA ALA A 234 -11.94 14.32 -0.21
C ALA A 234 -12.50 14.47 1.21
N TYR A 235 -13.70 13.95 1.48
CA TYR A 235 -14.31 13.97 2.81
C TYR A 235 -14.20 12.63 3.57
N ILE A 236 -13.41 11.68 3.03
CA ILE A 236 -13.18 10.37 3.64
C ILE A 236 -11.78 10.37 4.25
N THR A 237 -11.68 10.27 5.58
CA THR A 237 -10.40 10.17 6.29
C THR A 237 -10.53 9.31 7.54
N GLY A 238 -9.46 8.59 7.91
CA GLY A 238 -9.42 7.68 9.05
C GLY A 238 -10.21 6.38 8.84
N GLN A 239 -10.64 6.08 7.62
CA GLN A 239 -11.47 4.92 7.32
C GLN A 239 -10.64 3.71 6.89
N VAL A 240 -11.24 2.53 7.04
CA VAL A 240 -10.73 1.26 6.52
C VAL A 240 -11.73 0.74 5.50
N ILE A 241 -11.34 0.68 4.24
CA ILE A 241 -12.14 0.09 3.17
C ILE A 241 -11.72 -1.38 3.02
N VAL A 242 -12.64 -2.27 3.34
CA VAL A 242 -12.44 -3.71 3.19
C VAL A 242 -12.76 -4.10 1.76
N VAL A 243 -11.83 -4.83 1.10
CA VAL A 243 -11.95 -5.30 -0.28
C VAL A 243 -11.69 -6.80 -0.29
N ASP A 244 -12.69 -7.59 0.12
CA ASP A 244 -12.52 -9.00 0.47
C ASP A 244 -13.62 -9.94 -0.04
N GLY A 245 -14.59 -9.42 -0.80
CA GLY A 245 -15.73 -10.19 -1.28
C GLY A 245 -16.70 -10.65 -0.18
N GLY A 246 -16.67 -9.97 0.98
CA GLY A 246 -17.52 -10.28 2.14
C GLY A 246 -16.92 -11.32 3.09
N MET A 247 -15.64 -11.61 2.99
CA MET A 247 -14.96 -12.64 3.79
C MET A 247 -14.97 -12.32 5.30
N VAL A 248 -14.90 -11.03 5.65
CA VAL A 248 -14.84 -10.55 7.04
C VAL A 248 -15.96 -9.56 7.29
N THR A 249 -17.18 -10.05 7.26
CA THR A 249 -18.41 -9.27 7.57
C THR A 249 -19.10 -9.82 8.81
#